data_0e10ba6696d47cfc7ab5703c176af7d7
#
_entry.id   0e10ba6696d47cfc7ab5703c176af7d7
#
_cell.length_a   1.000
_cell.length_b   1.000
_cell.length_c   1.000
_cell.angle_alpha   90.00
_cell.angle_beta   90.00
_cell.angle_gamma   90.00
#
_symmetry.space_group_name_H-M   'P 1'
#
loop_
_entity.id
_entity.type
_entity.pdbx_description
1 polymer ?
#
loop_
_entity_poly.entity_id
_entity_poly.type
_entity_poly.pdbx_seq_one_letter_code
_entity_poly.pdbx_strand_id
1 'polypeptide(L)'
;DILAEGVKRAAERIGKGAEQYAMHVKGLEMPGYDPRARKAMGLNWALSNMGANHNFGWPQQEIGDPKPRLLDPTDDEGQGDVIKWNHDSTAALELAIACIFPSHHLQLYDHELIGKMLAAATGVPKFASVDYLFFVGERIYNLERCFNVRDGFSRKDDKLPKRFLTEPLKG
;
A
#
# COMPACT_ATOMS: atom_id res chain seq x y z
N ASP A 1 14.30 24.77 4.34
CA ASP A 1 14.14 24.62 2.91
C ASP A 1 12.75 24.08 2.59
N ILE A 2 11.89 24.87 1.94
CA ILE A 2 10.46 24.54 1.76
C ILE A 2 10.26 23.20 1.06
N LEU A 3 11.07 22.90 0.05
CA LEU A 3 10.95 21.68 -0.74
C LEU A 3 11.30 20.43 0.06
N ALA A 4 12.17 20.53 1.06
CA ALA A 4 12.54 19.40 1.92
C ALA A 4 11.42 18.96 2.86
N GLU A 5 10.37 19.79 3.03
CA GLU A 5 9.22 19.46 3.88
C GLU A 5 8.10 18.71 3.12
N GLY A 6 8.28 18.45 1.84
CA GLY A 6 7.34 17.75 0.97
C GLY A 6 6.27 18.64 0.34
N VAL A 7 5.62 18.11 -0.69
CA VAL A 7 4.69 18.88 -1.54
C VAL A 7 3.50 19.46 -0.78
N LYS A 8 3.00 18.74 0.23
CA LYS A 8 1.88 19.23 1.05
C LYS A 8 2.24 20.53 1.74
N ARG A 9 3.33 20.53 2.51
CA ARG A 9 3.77 21.72 3.26
C ARG A 9 4.27 22.83 2.36
N ALA A 10 4.93 22.47 1.27
CA ALA A 10 5.33 23.44 0.27
C ALA A 10 4.12 24.19 -0.30
N ALA A 11 3.06 23.49 -0.68
CA ALA A 11 1.82 24.08 -1.17
C ALA A 11 1.12 24.97 -0.14
N GLU A 12 1.04 24.51 1.11
CA GLU A 12 0.48 25.30 2.23
C GLU A 12 1.24 26.63 2.41
N ARG A 13 2.57 26.62 2.28
CA ARG A 13 3.40 27.84 2.39
C ARG A 13 3.29 28.75 1.17
N ILE A 14 3.17 28.20 -0.02
CA ILE A 14 2.96 28.99 -1.27
C ILE A 14 1.59 29.65 -1.22
N GLY A 15 0.58 28.95 -0.68
CA GLY A 15 -0.81 29.43 -0.64
C GLY A 15 -1.40 29.65 -2.04
N LYS A 16 -2.31 30.60 -2.19
CA LYS A 16 -2.93 30.97 -3.50
C LYS A 16 -3.61 29.79 -4.22
N GLY A 17 -4.05 28.80 -3.48
CA GLY A 17 -4.67 27.59 -4.02
C GLY A 17 -3.66 26.56 -4.56
N ALA A 18 -2.38 26.63 -4.19
CA ALA A 18 -1.37 25.68 -4.61
C ALA A 18 -1.66 24.25 -4.10
N GLU A 19 -2.44 24.09 -3.04
CA GLU A 19 -2.82 22.81 -2.45
C GLU A 19 -3.52 21.88 -3.46
N GLN A 20 -4.24 22.45 -4.43
CA GLN A 20 -4.88 21.67 -5.50
C GLN A 20 -3.90 20.92 -6.40
N TYR A 21 -2.65 21.34 -6.43
CA TYR A 21 -1.57 20.74 -7.23
C TYR A 21 -0.66 19.82 -6.42
N ALA A 22 -0.83 19.76 -5.10
CA ALA A 22 -0.05 18.92 -4.22
C ALA A 22 -0.60 17.48 -4.23
N MET A 23 -0.03 16.65 -5.09
CA MET A 23 -0.46 15.25 -5.24
C MET A 23 0.15 14.39 -4.12
N HIS A 24 -0.62 14.16 -3.06
CA HIS A 24 -0.22 13.35 -1.91
C HIS A 24 -1.41 12.59 -1.31
N VAL A 25 -1.14 11.50 -0.60
CA VAL A 25 -2.10 10.85 0.29
C VAL A 25 -1.53 10.84 1.71
N LYS A 26 -2.27 11.32 2.69
CA LYS A 26 -1.84 11.42 4.09
C LYS A 26 -0.51 12.19 4.29
N GLY A 27 -0.15 13.06 3.35
CA GLY A 27 1.07 13.86 3.39
C GLY A 27 2.26 13.26 2.62
N LEU A 28 2.20 11.99 2.23
CA LEU A 28 3.21 11.35 1.40
C LEU A 28 2.92 11.60 -0.08
N GLU A 29 3.92 12.09 -0.82
CA GLU A 29 3.82 12.34 -2.26
C GLU A 29 3.47 11.08 -3.03
N MET A 30 2.65 11.27 -4.06
CA MET A 30 2.32 10.18 -4.98
C MET A 30 3.46 9.90 -5.94
N PRO A 31 3.73 8.62 -6.25
CA PRO A 31 4.60 8.25 -7.37
C PRO A 31 4.12 8.84 -8.70
N GLY A 32 5.04 9.03 -9.65
CA GLY A 32 4.82 9.76 -10.90
C GLY A 32 4.01 9.01 -11.96
N TYR A 33 2.96 8.27 -11.57
CA TYR A 33 2.02 7.62 -12.49
C TYR A 33 0.57 7.78 -12.02
N ASP A 34 -0.37 7.62 -12.94
CA ASP A 34 -1.77 7.98 -12.72
C ASP A 34 -2.59 6.79 -12.18
N PRO A 35 -3.20 6.91 -10.99
CA PRO A 35 -3.98 5.84 -10.38
C PRO A 35 -5.31 5.56 -11.11
N ARG A 36 -5.77 6.47 -11.99
CA ARG A 36 -7.01 6.25 -12.76
C ARG A 36 -6.86 5.18 -13.84
N ALA A 37 -5.62 4.92 -14.27
CA ALA A 37 -5.30 3.82 -15.18
C ALA A 37 -5.06 2.48 -14.45
N ARG A 38 -4.99 2.50 -13.10
CA ARG A 38 -4.73 1.34 -12.25
C ARG A 38 -5.51 1.51 -10.95
N LYS A 39 -6.77 1.11 -10.97
CA LYS A 39 -7.70 1.38 -9.87
C LYS A 39 -7.32 0.72 -8.55
N ALA A 40 -6.79 -0.51 -8.57
CA ALA A 40 -6.30 -1.16 -7.37
C ALA A 40 -5.12 -0.40 -6.75
N MET A 41 -4.22 0.17 -7.58
CA MET A 41 -3.15 1.02 -7.06
C MET A 41 -3.69 2.29 -6.42
N GLY A 42 -4.70 2.92 -7.02
CA GLY A 42 -5.38 4.07 -6.42
C GLY A 42 -6.00 3.72 -5.06
N LEU A 43 -6.66 2.58 -4.98
CA LEU A 43 -7.25 2.07 -3.73
C LEU A 43 -6.16 1.77 -2.69
N ASN A 44 -5.05 1.14 -3.11
CA ASN A 44 -3.90 0.89 -2.27
C ASN A 44 -3.39 2.19 -1.61
N TRP A 45 -3.15 3.24 -2.40
CA TRP A 45 -2.66 4.51 -1.86
C TRP A 45 -3.63 5.17 -0.90
N ALA A 46 -4.93 5.14 -1.23
CA ALA A 46 -5.95 5.71 -0.36
C ALA A 46 -6.02 5.01 1.00
N LEU A 47 -5.92 3.68 1.02
CA LEU A 47 -6.09 2.87 2.22
C LEU A 47 -4.80 2.67 3.02
N SER A 48 -3.62 2.71 2.38
CA SER A 48 -2.33 2.46 3.02
C SER A 48 -2.14 3.29 4.29
N ASN A 49 -1.64 2.65 5.33
CA ASN A 49 -1.29 3.29 6.60
C ASN A 49 -0.18 4.34 6.45
N MET A 50 0.64 4.20 5.43
CA MET A 50 1.77 5.10 5.12
C MET A 50 1.38 6.23 4.13
N GLY A 51 0.22 6.16 3.50
CA GLY A 51 -0.16 7.06 2.40
C GLY A 51 0.27 6.51 1.03
N ALA A 52 0.67 7.38 0.09
CA ALA A 52 0.90 7.00 -1.32
C ALA A 52 2.19 6.18 -1.58
N ASN A 53 2.51 5.25 -0.70
CA ASN A 53 3.65 4.35 -0.91
C ASN A 53 3.31 3.24 -1.91
N HIS A 54 4.05 3.15 -3.03
CA HIS A 54 3.77 2.14 -4.05
C HIS A 54 4.35 0.76 -3.71
N ASN A 55 5.28 0.65 -2.78
CA ASN A 55 5.87 -0.63 -2.40
C ASN A 55 5.05 -1.37 -1.33
N PHE A 56 4.24 -0.67 -0.55
CA PHE A 56 3.39 -1.28 0.45
C PHE A 56 2.05 -1.66 -0.16
N GLY A 57 1.80 -2.96 -0.32
CA GLY A 57 0.56 -3.47 -0.87
C GLY A 57 0.44 -3.36 -2.41
N TRP A 58 1.53 -3.27 -3.13
CA TRP A 58 1.54 -3.14 -4.60
C TRP A 58 0.69 -4.19 -5.30
N PRO A 59 -0.34 -3.80 -6.08
CA PRO A 59 -1.20 -4.72 -6.81
C PRO A 59 -0.56 -5.16 -8.13
N GLN A 60 0.37 -6.11 -8.08
CA GLN A 60 0.94 -6.74 -9.28
C GLN A 60 -0.09 -7.51 -10.09
N GLN A 61 -1.22 -7.84 -9.50
CA GLN A 61 -2.34 -8.51 -10.12
C GLN A 61 -2.92 -7.73 -11.31
N GLU A 62 -2.79 -6.41 -11.32
CA GLU A 62 -3.15 -5.55 -12.46
C GLU A 62 -2.16 -5.64 -13.63
N ILE A 63 -1.00 -6.26 -13.44
CA ILE A 63 0.06 -6.39 -14.45
C ILE A 63 0.49 -7.84 -14.70
N GLY A 64 -0.34 -8.80 -14.26
CA GLY A 64 -0.17 -10.19 -14.64
C GLY A 64 0.18 -11.17 -13.53
N ASP A 65 0.34 -10.76 -12.27
CA ASP A 65 0.48 -11.71 -11.16
C ASP A 65 -0.87 -12.41 -10.89
N PRO A 66 -0.94 -13.75 -11.01
CA PRO A 66 -2.18 -14.46 -10.79
C PRO A 66 -2.55 -14.65 -9.31
N LYS A 67 -1.73 -14.22 -8.36
CA LYS A 67 -1.94 -14.45 -6.91
C LYS A 67 -2.40 -13.19 -6.18
N PRO A 68 -3.49 -13.21 -5.40
CA PRO A 68 -4.43 -14.33 -5.23
C PRO A 68 -5.34 -14.55 -6.45
N ARG A 69 -5.45 -13.54 -7.32
CA ARG A 69 -6.16 -13.59 -8.61
C ARG A 69 -5.75 -12.40 -9.47
N LEU A 70 -5.89 -12.53 -10.79
CA LEU A 70 -5.71 -11.40 -11.73
C LEU A 70 -6.79 -10.33 -11.50
N LEU A 71 -6.42 -9.09 -11.74
CA LEU A 71 -7.32 -7.93 -11.74
C LEU A 71 -7.30 -7.25 -13.12
N ASP A 72 -8.47 -6.80 -13.56
CA ASP A 72 -8.54 -5.78 -14.60
C ASP A 72 -8.22 -4.41 -13.97
N PRO A 73 -7.23 -3.68 -14.47
CA PRO A 73 -6.84 -2.38 -13.89
C PRO A 73 -7.94 -1.32 -14.00
N THR A 74 -8.95 -1.54 -14.84
CA THR A 74 -10.05 -0.59 -15.11
C THR A 74 -11.37 -1.00 -14.47
N ASP A 75 -11.48 -2.21 -13.93
CA ASP A 75 -12.68 -2.69 -13.22
C ASP A 75 -12.60 -2.35 -11.73
N ASP A 76 -13.75 -2.26 -11.08
CA ASP A 76 -13.86 -2.05 -9.63
C ASP A 76 -14.05 -3.36 -8.86
N GLU A 77 -14.41 -4.46 -9.57
CA GLU A 77 -14.77 -5.71 -8.94
C GLU A 77 -13.58 -6.39 -8.26
N GLY A 78 -13.76 -6.72 -6.98
CA GLY A 78 -12.82 -7.51 -6.19
C GLY A 78 -11.49 -6.86 -5.88
N GLN A 79 -11.31 -5.58 -6.18
CA GLN A 79 -10.06 -4.89 -5.88
C GLN A 79 -9.81 -4.79 -4.38
N GLY A 80 -10.86 -4.59 -3.57
CA GLY A 80 -10.75 -4.47 -2.13
C GLY A 80 -10.12 -5.70 -1.46
N ASP A 81 -10.53 -6.89 -1.86
CA ASP A 81 -10.01 -8.15 -1.31
C ASP A 81 -8.54 -8.36 -1.68
N VAL A 82 -8.19 -8.04 -2.92
CA VAL A 82 -6.80 -8.16 -3.40
C VAL A 82 -5.90 -7.14 -2.71
N ILE A 83 -6.36 -5.90 -2.50
CA ILE A 83 -5.58 -4.91 -1.78
C ILE A 83 -5.41 -5.29 -0.31
N LYS A 84 -6.47 -5.82 0.34
CA LYS A 84 -6.32 -6.39 1.68
C LYS A 84 -5.26 -7.48 1.72
N TRP A 85 -5.34 -8.43 0.79
CA TRP A 85 -4.36 -9.51 0.68
C TRP A 85 -2.93 -8.97 0.50
N ASN A 86 -2.74 -7.97 -0.36
CA ASN A 86 -1.44 -7.34 -0.60
C ASN A 86 -0.90 -6.62 0.65
N HIS A 87 -1.77 -5.93 1.40
CA HIS A 87 -1.37 -5.28 2.66
C HIS A 87 -0.92 -6.30 3.70
N ASP A 88 -1.70 -7.37 3.91
CA ASP A 88 -1.37 -8.43 4.86
C ASP A 88 -0.09 -9.17 4.46
N SER A 89 0.06 -9.46 3.17
CA SER A 89 1.24 -10.05 2.56
C SER A 89 2.50 -9.20 2.79
N THR A 90 2.42 -7.91 2.51
CA THR A 90 3.56 -7.00 2.69
C THR A 90 3.94 -6.89 4.16
N ALA A 91 2.97 -6.72 5.06
CA ALA A 91 3.21 -6.67 6.49
C ALA A 91 3.86 -7.97 7.01
N ALA A 92 3.45 -9.12 6.47
CA ALA A 92 4.04 -10.42 6.79
C ALA A 92 5.51 -10.54 6.33
N LEU A 93 5.86 -9.96 5.18
CA LEU A 93 7.24 -9.93 4.70
C LEU A 93 8.10 -8.95 5.51
N GLU A 94 7.56 -7.78 5.83
CA GLU A 94 8.26 -6.77 6.63
C GLU A 94 8.53 -7.25 8.07
N LEU A 95 7.66 -8.11 8.63
CA LEU A 95 7.92 -8.82 9.89
C LEU A 95 9.25 -9.59 9.86
N ALA A 96 9.57 -10.19 8.71
CA ALA A 96 10.83 -10.90 8.51
C ALA A 96 12.02 -9.98 8.22
N ILE A 97 11.82 -8.66 8.24
CA ILE A 97 12.81 -7.66 7.81
C ILE A 97 13.30 -7.94 6.37
N ALA A 98 12.40 -8.51 5.56
CA ALA A 98 12.68 -8.89 4.18
C ALA A 98 12.27 -7.77 3.23
N CYS A 99 13.11 -7.53 2.23
CA CYS A 99 12.78 -6.58 1.18
C CYS A 99 11.69 -7.15 0.26
N ILE A 100 10.71 -6.33 -0.11
CA ILE A 100 9.62 -6.73 -1.01
C ILE A 100 10.09 -7.10 -2.43
N PHE A 101 11.19 -6.51 -2.90
CA PHE A 101 11.65 -6.72 -4.27
C PHE A 101 12.02 -8.18 -4.60
N PRO A 102 12.82 -8.90 -3.80
CA PRO A 102 13.08 -10.31 -4.09
C PRO A 102 11.83 -11.18 -4.03
N SER A 103 10.85 -10.86 -3.19
CA SER A 103 9.61 -11.63 -3.05
C SER A 103 8.62 -11.30 -4.16
N HIS A 104 8.03 -10.11 -4.12
CA HIS A 104 6.91 -9.75 -5.00
C HIS A 104 7.38 -9.48 -6.44
N HIS A 105 8.51 -8.80 -6.62
CA HIS A 105 8.92 -8.38 -7.96
C HIS A 105 9.75 -9.42 -8.71
N LEU A 106 10.65 -10.10 -8.00
CA LEU A 106 11.55 -11.07 -8.62
C LEU A 106 11.10 -12.52 -8.39
N GLN A 107 10.09 -12.74 -7.51
CA GLN A 107 9.55 -14.05 -7.15
C GLN A 107 10.63 -15.07 -6.74
N LEU A 108 11.71 -14.59 -6.12
CA LEU A 108 12.83 -15.43 -5.68
C LEU A 108 12.50 -16.24 -4.42
N TYR A 109 11.57 -15.75 -3.60
CA TYR A 109 11.04 -16.45 -2.44
C TYR A 109 9.57 -16.09 -2.22
N ASP A 110 8.84 -17.01 -1.64
CA ASP A 110 7.43 -16.86 -1.32
C ASP A 110 7.19 -16.85 0.20
N HIS A 111 5.93 -16.70 0.59
CA HIS A 111 5.52 -16.71 1.99
C HIS A 111 5.81 -18.03 2.69
N GLU A 112 5.78 -19.15 1.97
CA GLU A 112 6.07 -20.47 2.54
C GLU A 112 7.53 -20.55 2.99
N LEU A 113 8.46 -20.11 2.13
CA LEU A 113 9.88 -20.09 2.46
C LEU A 113 10.18 -19.13 3.60
N ILE A 114 9.64 -17.90 3.54
CA ILE A 114 9.79 -16.91 4.62
C ILE A 114 9.24 -17.44 5.94
N GLY A 115 8.07 -18.07 5.93
CA GLY A 115 7.48 -18.65 7.12
C GLY A 115 8.36 -19.74 7.74
N LYS A 116 8.92 -20.63 6.92
CA LYS A 116 9.88 -21.67 7.37
C LYS A 116 11.15 -21.05 7.97
N MET A 117 11.68 -20.01 7.33
CA MET A 117 12.86 -19.28 7.85
C MET A 117 12.57 -18.61 9.19
N LEU A 118 11.43 -17.95 9.33
CA LEU A 118 10.99 -17.35 10.60
C LEU A 118 10.81 -18.39 11.69
N ALA A 119 10.16 -19.54 11.38
CA ALA A 119 10.00 -20.63 12.33
C ALA A 119 11.35 -21.16 12.83
N ALA A 120 12.32 -21.33 11.93
CA ALA A 120 13.66 -21.78 12.27
C ALA A 120 14.44 -20.77 13.10
N ALA A 121 14.36 -19.48 12.72
CA ALA A 121 15.11 -18.40 13.38
C ALA A 121 14.56 -18.06 14.77
N THR A 122 13.23 -18.13 14.95
CA THR A 122 12.57 -17.71 16.20
C THR A 122 12.27 -18.88 17.16
N GLY A 123 12.31 -20.12 16.67
CA GLY A 123 11.87 -21.28 17.42
C GLY A 123 10.34 -21.34 17.60
N VAL A 124 9.56 -20.57 16.84
CA VAL A 124 8.09 -20.56 16.87
C VAL A 124 7.54 -21.31 15.66
N PRO A 125 7.15 -22.61 15.79
CA PRO A 125 6.76 -23.45 14.66
C PRO A 125 5.55 -22.94 13.86
N LYS A 126 4.68 -22.15 14.50
CA LYS A 126 3.47 -21.61 13.86
C LYS A 126 3.79 -20.74 12.62
N PHE A 127 4.93 -20.09 12.58
CA PHE A 127 5.32 -19.28 11.41
C PHE A 127 5.50 -20.12 10.14
N ALA A 128 5.72 -21.43 10.23
CA ALA A 128 5.77 -22.29 9.05
C ALA A 128 4.43 -22.42 8.31
N SER A 129 3.32 -21.99 8.93
CA SER A 129 2.00 -21.92 8.29
C SER A 129 1.83 -20.57 7.59
N VAL A 130 1.52 -20.60 6.29
CA VAL A 130 1.21 -19.38 5.50
C VAL A 130 0.00 -18.66 6.06
N ASP A 131 -1.04 -19.38 6.46
CA ASP A 131 -2.25 -18.79 7.08
C ASP A 131 -1.92 -18.05 8.37
N TYR A 132 -1.05 -18.62 9.20
CA TYR A 132 -0.63 -17.95 10.43
C TYR A 132 0.22 -16.71 10.13
N LEU A 133 1.07 -16.76 9.10
CA LEU A 133 1.87 -15.62 8.67
C LEU A 133 0.97 -14.47 8.18
N PHE A 134 -0.04 -14.75 7.38
CA PHE A 134 -1.03 -13.76 6.95
C PHE A 134 -1.87 -13.22 8.11
N PHE A 135 -2.29 -14.07 9.03
CA PHE A 135 -2.96 -13.64 10.27
C PHE A 135 -2.11 -12.63 11.06
N VAL A 136 -0.80 -12.88 11.15
CA VAL A 136 0.12 -11.93 11.80
C VAL A 136 0.25 -10.64 10.99
N GLY A 137 0.34 -10.73 9.67
CA GLY A 137 0.34 -9.57 8.77
C GLY A 137 -0.90 -8.70 8.94
N GLU A 138 -2.08 -9.29 8.97
CA GLU A 138 -3.34 -8.59 9.25
C GLU A 138 -3.32 -7.89 10.62
N ARG A 139 -2.80 -8.54 11.65
CA ARG A 139 -2.66 -7.92 12.98
C ARG A 139 -1.73 -6.71 12.96
N ILE A 140 -0.61 -6.81 12.27
CA ILE A 140 0.36 -5.70 12.13
C ILE A 140 -0.32 -4.54 11.43
N TYR A 141 -0.94 -4.78 10.28
CA TYR A 141 -1.63 -3.73 9.52
C TYR A 141 -2.72 -3.01 10.34
N ASN A 142 -3.52 -3.77 11.09
CA ASN A 142 -4.55 -3.21 11.95
C ASN A 142 -3.96 -2.45 13.15
N LEU A 143 -2.84 -2.90 13.72
CA LEU A 143 -2.15 -2.19 14.80
C LEU A 143 -1.61 -0.84 14.35
N GLU A 144 -1.00 -0.79 13.16
CA GLU A 144 -0.57 0.46 12.52
C GLU A 144 -1.76 1.39 12.27
N ARG A 145 -2.88 0.83 11.81
CA ARG A 145 -4.11 1.59 11.64
C ARG A 145 -4.63 2.17 12.96
N CYS A 146 -4.62 1.39 14.03
CA CYS A 146 -4.99 1.86 15.36
C CYS A 146 -4.06 2.98 15.85
N PHE A 147 -2.76 2.87 15.57
CA PHE A 147 -1.79 3.91 15.88
C PHE A 147 -2.15 5.23 15.15
N ASN A 148 -2.38 5.16 13.84
CA ASN A 148 -2.77 6.31 13.03
C ASN A 148 -4.09 6.95 13.51
N VAL A 149 -5.07 6.13 13.89
CA VAL A 149 -6.35 6.62 14.44
C VAL A 149 -6.13 7.36 15.76
N ARG A 150 -5.27 6.85 16.63
CA ARG A 150 -4.89 7.53 17.87
C ARG A 150 -4.23 8.88 17.61
N ASP A 151 -3.46 9.00 16.53
CA ASP A 151 -2.80 10.23 16.12
C ASP A 151 -3.72 11.17 15.31
N GLY A 152 -5.01 10.83 15.18
CA GLY A 152 -6.05 11.69 14.61
C GLY A 152 -6.42 11.39 13.16
N PHE A 153 -5.79 10.43 12.51
CA PHE A 153 -6.24 9.96 11.19
C PHE A 153 -7.57 9.22 11.28
N SER A 154 -8.34 9.30 10.21
CA SER A 154 -9.67 8.70 10.15
C SER A 154 -10.00 8.24 8.72
N ARG A 155 -11.17 7.66 8.52
CA ARG A 155 -11.69 7.33 7.19
C ARG A 155 -11.73 8.53 6.23
N LYS A 156 -11.79 9.76 6.73
CA LYS A 156 -11.77 10.98 5.91
C LYS A 156 -10.45 11.20 5.19
N ASP A 157 -9.38 10.60 5.71
CA ASP A 157 -8.03 10.71 5.17
C ASP A 157 -7.73 9.61 4.14
N ASP A 158 -8.59 8.58 4.05
CA ASP A 158 -8.50 7.47 3.09
C ASP A 158 -9.06 7.91 1.74
N LYS A 159 -8.39 8.83 1.08
CA LYS A 159 -8.83 9.39 -0.21
C LYS A 159 -7.65 9.78 -1.09
N LEU A 160 -7.86 9.68 -2.38
CA LEU A 160 -6.98 10.25 -3.38
C LEU A 160 -7.15 11.78 -3.46
N PRO A 161 -6.17 12.51 -3.97
CA PRO A 161 -6.33 13.92 -4.32
C PRO A 161 -7.55 14.13 -5.24
N LYS A 162 -8.25 15.26 -5.02
CA LYS A 162 -9.51 15.57 -5.71
C LYS A 162 -9.42 15.43 -7.23
N ARG A 163 -8.28 15.79 -7.81
CA ARG A 163 -8.02 15.70 -9.24
C ARG A 163 -8.35 14.32 -9.82
N PHE A 164 -7.93 13.24 -9.16
CA PHE A 164 -8.16 11.87 -9.63
C PHE A 164 -9.60 11.40 -9.49
N LEU A 165 -10.43 12.15 -8.74
CA LEU A 165 -11.84 11.85 -8.54
C LEU A 165 -12.76 12.68 -9.44
N THR A 166 -12.29 13.81 -9.98
CA THR A 166 -13.12 14.79 -10.67
C THR A 166 -12.70 15.10 -12.11
N GLU A 167 -11.44 14.81 -12.47
CA GLU A 167 -10.93 15.06 -13.82
C GLU A 167 -10.82 13.73 -14.56
N PRO A 168 -11.51 13.54 -15.69
CA PRO A 168 -11.36 12.32 -16.49
C PRO A 168 -9.97 12.26 -17.13
N LEU A 169 -9.47 11.03 -17.34
CA LEU A 169 -8.31 10.84 -18.21
C LEU A 169 -8.67 11.33 -19.62
N LYS A 170 -7.81 12.11 -20.21
CA LYS A 170 -7.90 12.42 -21.64
C LYS A 170 -7.39 11.20 -22.38
N GLY A 171 -8.25 10.58 -23.18
CA GLY A 171 -7.91 9.49 -24.09
C GLY A 171 -6.98 9.94 -25.20
#